data_32f03f6588f5922b948e5efa59ba68b2
#
_entry.id   32f03f6588f5922b948e5efa59ba68b2
#
_cell.length_a   1.000
_cell.length_b   1.000
_cell.length_c   1.000
_cell.angle_alpha   90.00
_cell.angle_beta   90.00
_cell.angle_gamma   90.00
#
_symmetry.space_group_name_H-M   'P 1'
#
loop_
_entity.id
_entity.type
_entity.pdbx_description
1 polymer ?
#
loop_
_entity_poly.entity_id
_entity_poly.type
_entity_poly.pdbx_seq_one_letter_code
_entity_poly.pdbx_strand_id
1 'polypeptide(L)'
;MENITFNFTGLSAYGTAFFDFLRLRKRFFVDELGWDIPHDDDFEMDQYDHPRAWYSLVLRDGEVIGGARTMATTTRWGSHTYMLGDAVKGKLIDIPASVMPGRIVTDEMWECTRLVMSDDLRTQAERSLCLTMIVEGLIEVAAEQGATQLMSLSPLALMRALRQLGFGAERIGQPYTNDHDGRRYAVLSMPTTRIRPQVPKATHRPQPQPVHAPAV
;
A
#
# COMPACT_ATOMS: atom_id res chain seq x y z
N MET A 1 17.99 2.81 1.52
CA MET A 1 16.76 2.00 1.40
C MET A 1 16.66 1.52 -0.03
N GLU A 2 16.24 0.29 -0.22
CA GLU A 2 15.95 -0.32 -1.52
C GLU A 2 14.57 -0.97 -1.49
N ASN A 3 13.89 -1.07 -2.61
CA ASN A 3 12.61 -1.78 -2.74
C ASN A 3 12.84 -3.08 -3.50
N ILE A 4 12.23 -4.15 -3.02
CA ILE A 4 12.16 -5.44 -3.71
C ILE A 4 10.71 -5.84 -3.90
N THR A 5 10.39 -6.39 -5.06
CA THR A 5 9.08 -6.95 -5.37
C THR A 5 9.20 -8.40 -5.81
N PHE A 6 8.35 -9.26 -5.28
CA PHE A 6 8.37 -10.69 -5.61
C PHE A 6 7.04 -11.37 -5.28
N ASN A 7 6.87 -12.56 -5.80
CA ASN A 7 5.88 -13.55 -5.36
C ASN A 7 6.60 -14.82 -4.88
N PHE A 8 5.87 -15.86 -4.54
CA PHE A 8 6.49 -17.10 -4.03
C PHE A 8 7.47 -17.78 -5.00
N THR A 9 7.36 -17.54 -6.31
CA THR A 9 8.32 -18.11 -7.27
C THR A 9 9.70 -17.42 -7.19
N GLY A 10 9.73 -16.15 -6.78
CA GLY A 10 10.96 -15.37 -6.59
C GLY A 10 11.49 -15.37 -5.15
N LEU A 11 10.82 -16.04 -4.22
CA LEU A 11 11.10 -15.96 -2.79
C LEU A 11 12.54 -16.32 -2.41
N SER A 12 13.12 -17.35 -3.06
CA SER A 12 14.48 -17.80 -2.80
C SER A 12 15.57 -16.77 -3.17
N ALA A 13 15.26 -15.79 -4.02
CA ALA A 13 16.22 -14.77 -4.44
C ALA A 13 16.50 -13.72 -3.34
N TYR A 14 15.65 -13.62 -2.33
CA TYR A 14 15.69 -12.55 -1.33
C TYR A 14 15.93 -13.06 0.10
N GLY A 15 16.52 -14.26 0.24
CA GLY A 15 16.94 -14.82 1.54
C GLY A 15 15.79 -14.91 2.54
N THR A 16 15.93 -14.26 3.69
CA THR A 16 14.94 -14.26 4.78
C THR A 16 13.89 -13.16 4.68
N ALA A 17 13.97 -12.26 3.68
CA ALA A 17 13.16 -11.04 3.64
C ALA A 17 11.64 -11.28 3.78
N PHE A 18 11.12 -12.39 3.22
CA PHE A 18 9.70 -12.74 3.40
C PHE A 18 9.37 -13.05 4.87
N PHE A 19 10.18 -13.86 5.53
CA PHE A 19 9.98 -14.21 6.94
C PHE A 19 10.18 -13.00 7.85
N ASP A 20 11.11 -12.12 7.54
CA ASP A 20 11.34 -10.87 8.29
C ASP A 20 10.14 -9.93 8.14
N PHE A 21 9.49 -9.90 6.97
CA PHE A 21 8.23 -9.21 6.77
C PHE A 21 7.09 -9.81 7.61
N LEU A 22 6.97 -11.14 7.68
CA LEU A 22 5.96 -11.81 8.53
C LEU A 22 6.18 -11.51 10.03
N ARG A 23 7.45 -11.42 10.49
CA ARG A 23 7.79 -10.98 11.86
C ARG A 23 7.39 -9.54 12.11
N LEU A 24 7.67 -8.65 11.15
CA LEU A 24 7.30 -7.24 11.24
C LEU A 24 5.77 -7.07 11.31
N ARG A 25 5.03 -7.86 10.54
CA ARG A 25 3.56 -7.91 10.57
C ARG A 25 3.03 -8.37 11.92
N LYS A 26 3.60 -9.47 12.48
CA LYS A 26 3.21 -10.00 13.78
C LYS A 26 3.41 -8.95 14.86
N ARG A 27 4.58 -8.31 14.93
CA ARG A 27 4.86 -7.24 15.87
C ARG A 27 3.83 -6.11 15.78
N PHE A 28 3.54 -5.65 14.58
CA PHE A 28 2.65 -4.51 14.39
C PHE A 28 1.16 -4.86 14.59
N PHE A 29 0.65 -5.89 13.91
CA PHE A 29 -0.79 -6.17 13.94
C PHE A 29 -1.22 -6.92 15.22
N VAL A 30 -0.41 -7.84 15.69
CA VAL A 30 -0.74 -8.67 16.86
C VAL A 30 -0.26 -7.99 18.15
N ASP A 31 1.05 -7.69 18.26
CA ASP A 31 1.62 -7.25 19.54
C ASP A 31 1.27 -5.79 19.86
N GLU A 32 1.25 -4.88 18.85
CA GLU A 32 0.97 -3.46 19.05
C GLU A 32 -0.51 -3.10 18.90
N LEU A 33 -1.20 -3.64 17.88
CA LEU A 33 -2.61 -3.32 17.64
C LEU A 33 -3.59 -4.27 18.35
N GLY A 34 -3.12 -5.41 18.86
CA GLY A 34 -3.94 -6.39 19.55
C GLY A 34 -4.97 -7.10 18.65
N TRP A 35 -4.69 -7.21 17.34
CA TRP A 35 -5.60 -7.88 16.43
C TRP A 35 -5.61 -9.39 16.65
N ASP A 36 -6.82 -9.96 16.74
CA ASP A 36 -7.03 -11.41 16.80
C ASP A 36 -7.05 -12.00 15.39
N ILE A 37 -5.86 -12.19 14.82
CA ILE A 37 -5.64 -12.72 13.46
C ILE A 37 -4.69 -13.92 13.52
N PRO A 38 -4.66 -14.81 12.50
CA PRO A 38 -3.80 -15.99 12.50
C PRO A 38 -2.32 -15.64 12.65
N HIS A 39 -1.68 -16.17 13.69
CA HIS A 39 -0.25 -16.02 13.96
C HIS A 39 0.26 -17.21 14.81
N ASP A 40 1.57 -17.37 14.81
CA ASP A 40 2.31 -18.20 15.78
C ASP A 40 3.21 -17.31 16.67
N ASP A 41 4.17 -17.91 17.35
CA ASP A 41 5.06 -17.16 18.25
C ASP A 41 5.94 -16.15 17.51
N ASP A 42 6.28 -16.39 16.24
CA ASP A 42 7.23 -15.61 15.45
C ASP A 42 6.56 -14.82 14.30
N PHE A 43 5.49 -15.33 13.69
CA PHE A 43 4.96 -14.85 12.42
C PHE A 43 3.46 -14.58 12.43
N GLU A 44 3.03 -13.54 11.71
CA GLU A 44 1.65 -13.37 11.27
C GLU A 44 1.58 -13.76 9.80
N MET A 45 0.79 -14.77 9.49
CA MET A 45 0.54 -15.26 8.15
C MET A 45 -0.91 -15.69 8.03
N ASP A 46 -1.58 -15.32 6.94
CA ASP A 46 -2.99 -15.63 6.74
C ASP A 46 -3.24 -16.38 5.42
N GLN A 47 -4.49 -16.74 5.17
CA GLN A 47 -4.93 -17.49 3.98
C GLN A 47 -4.69 -16.73 2.66
N TYR A 48 -4.36 -15.46 2.69
CA TYR A 48 -4.05 -14.62 1.53
C TYR A 48 -2.55 -14.56 1.24
N ASP A 49 -1.71 -15.17 2.08
CA ASP A 49 -0.29 -15.38 1.81
C ASP A 49 -0.10 -16.69 1.01
N HIS A 50 -0.22 -16.61 -0.29
CA HIS A 50 -0.21 -17.75 -1.20
C HIS A 50 0.53 -17.42 -2.52
N PRO A 51 0.82 -18.41 -3.39
CA PRO A 51 1.66 -18.20 -4.60
C PRO A 51 1.18 -17.15 -5.61
N ARG A 52 -0.09 -16.72 -5.53
CA ARG A 52 -0.64 -15.64 -6.39
C ARG A 52 -0.57 -14.26 -5.76
N ALA A 53 -0.11 -14.17 -4.52
CA ALA A 53 0.15 -12.91 -3.85
C ALA A 53 1.51 -12.36 -4.26
N TRP A 54 1.60 -11.03 -4.35
CA TRP A 54 2.83 -10.29 -4.58
C TRP A 54 3.15 -9.45 -3.36
N TYR A 55 4.42 -9.20 -3.15
CA TYR A 55 4.93 -8.45 -2.02
C TYR A 55 5.80 -7.32 -2.52
N SER A 56 5.67 -6.15 -1.91
CA SER A 56 6.58 -5.02 -2.06
C SER A 56 7.19 -4.74 -0.70
N LEU A 57 8.48 -4.98 -0.55
CA LEU A 57 9.22 -4.80 0.70
C LEU A 57 10.29 -3.72 0.53
N VAL A 58 10.52 -2.95 1.58
CA VAL A 58 11.61 -1.98 1.65
C VAL A 58 12.63 -2.45 2.67
N LEU A 59 13.88 -2.51 2.22
CA LEU A 59 15.02 -2.90 3.03
C LEU A 59 15.93 -1.71 3.29
N ARG A 60 16.57 -1.70 4.46
CA ARG A 60 17.66 -0.81 4.82
C ARG A 60 18.78 -1.66 5.41
N ASP A 61 19.94 -1.63 4.75
CA ASP A 61 21.13 -2.40 5.15
C ASP A 61 20.87 -3.93 5.26
N GLY A 62 19.99 -4.44 4.37
CA GLY A 62 19.58 -5.84 4.31
C GLY A 62 18.42 -6.22 5.25
N GLU A 63 17.96 -5.32 6.13
CA GLU A 63 16.84 -5.55 7.05
C GLU A 63 15.53 -5.01 6.50
N VAL A 64 14.44 -5.77 6.62
CA VAL A 64 13.11 -5.34 6.20
C VAL A 64 12.55 -4.30 7.19
N ILE A 65 12.32 -3.08 6.67
CA ILE A 65 11.80 -1.95 7.45
C ILE A 65 10.38 -1.55 7.08
N GLY A 66 9.79 -2.21 6.10
CA GLY A 66 8.40 -2.01 5.75
C GLY A 66 8.00 -2.85 4.55
N GLY A 67 6.71 -2.99 4.33
CA GLY A 67 6.19 -3.72 3.19
C GLY A 67 4.69 -3.79 3.16
N ALA A 68 4.18 -4.37 2.07
CA ALA A 68 2.77 -4.68 1.89
C ALA A 68 2.61 -5.85 0.91
N ARG A 69 1.43 -6.46 0.94
CA ARG A 69 1.01 -7.53 0.04
C ARG A 69 -0.03 -6.99 -0.94
N THR A 70 -0.05 -7.50 -2.18
CA THR A 70 -1.08 -7.19 -3.17
C THR A 70 -1.46 -8.41 -4.01
N MET A 71 -2.68 -8.41 -4.54
CA MET A 71 -3.17 -9.44 -5.47
C MET A 71 -4.34 -8.92 -6.31
N ALA A 72 -4.54 -9.51 -7.48
CA ALA A 72 -5.70 -9.21 -8.33
C ALA A 72 -7.01 -9.59 -7.64
N THR A 73 -8.09 -8.82 -7.86
CA THR A 73 -9.42 -9.14 -7.31
C THR A 73 -10.06 -10.37 -7.97
N THR A 74 -9.49 -10.85 -9.07
CA THR A 74 -9.85 -12.12 -9.71
C THR A 74 -9.20 -13.34 -9.04
N THR A 75 -8.24 -13.12 -8.14
CA THR A 75 -7.48 -14.19 -7.46
C THR A 75 -8.41 -15.14 -6.70
N ARG A 76 -8.09 -16.46 -6.82
CA ARG A 76 -8.69 -17.53 -6.04
C ARG A 76 -7.61 -18.49 -5.55
N TRP A 77 -7.69 -18.86 -4.27
CA TRP A 77 -6.84 -19.86 -3.66
C TRP A 77 -7.66 -20.72 -2.67
N GLY A 78 -7.91 -21.97 -3.04
CA GLY A 78 -8.86 -22.81 -2.30
C GLY A 78 -10.27 -22.19 -2.25
N SER A 79 -10.81 -22.06 -1.07
CA SER A 79 -12.12 -21.42 -0.81
C SER A 79 -12.06 -19.90 -0.69
N HIS A 80 -10.85 -19.30 -0.70
CA HIS A 80 -10.62 -17.87 -0.50
C HIS A 80 -10.45 -17.12 -1.81
N THR A 81 -10.76 -15.82 -1.77
CA THR A 81 -10.54 -14.90 -2.88
C THR A 81 -9.55 -13.83 -2.43
N TYR A 82 -9.85 -12.57 -2.55
CA TYR A 82 -9.13 -11.48 -1.91
C TYR A 82 -9.87 -11.07 -0.61
N MET A 83 -9.18 -10.41 0.31
CA MET A 83 -9.69 -10.17 1.67
C MET A 83 -11.02 -9.41 1.69
N LEU A 84 -11.12 -8.27 1.00
CA LEU A 84 -12.37 -7.50 0.94
C LEU A 84 -13.49 -8.26 0.22
N GLY A 85 -13.16 -9.07 -0.78
CA GLY A 85 -14.13 -9.91 -1.46
C GLY A 85 -14.72 -11.00 -0.56
N ASP A 86 -13.91 -11.53 0.35
CA ASP A 86 -14.36 -12.49 1.36
C ASP A 86 -15.09 -11.80 2.51
N ALA A 87 -14.71 -10.57 2.89
CA ALA A 87 -15.44 -9.74 3.86
C ALA A 87 -16.88 -9.43 3.40
N VAL A 88 -17.04 -8.98 2.14
CA VAL A 88 -18.36 -8.71 1.54
C VAL A 88 -19.27 -9.96 1.55
N LYS A 89 -18.66 -11.15 1.49
CA LYS A 89 -19.40 -12.42 1.62
C LYS A 89 -19.68 -12.87 3.06
N GLY A 90 -19.30 -12.06 4.04
CA GLY A 90 -19.47 -12.37 5.46
C GLY A 90 -18.56 -13.48 5.97
N LYS A 91 -17.44 -13.75 5.29
CA LYS A 91 -16.48 -14.77 5.75
C LYS A 91 -15.49 -14.27 6.79
N LEU A 92 -15.37 -12.95 6.96
CA LEU A 92 -14.50 -12.31 7.94
C LEU A 92 -15.36 -11.60 8.97
N ILE A 93 -15.20 -11.99 10.25
CA ILE A 93 -16.04 -11.51 11.35
C ILE A 93 -15.72 -10.04 11.66
N ASP A 94 -14.45 -9.67 11.60
CA ASP A 94 -13.96 -8.36 12.06
C ASP A 94 -14.07 -7.23 11.01
N ILE A 95 -14.50 -7.58 9.80
CA ILE A 95 -14.71 -6.63 8.70
C ILE A 95 -16.19 -6.67 8.29
N PRO A 96 -16.94 -5.58 8.46
CA PRO A 96 -18.34 -5.54 8.09
C PRO A 96 -18.55 -5.88 6.61
N ALA A 97 -19.52 -6.74 6.30
CA ALA A 97 -19.87 -7.06 4.90
C ALA A 97 -20.29 -5.81 4.10
N SER A 98 -20.75 -4.76 4.78
CA SER A 98 -21.12 -3.45 4.21
C SER A 98 -19.93 -2.53 3.95
N VAL A 99 -18.68 -2.96 4.19
CA VAL A 99 -17.47 -2.15 3.99
C VAL A 99 -17.33 -1.65 2.56
N MET A 100 -17.89 -2.39 1.60
CA MET A 100 -18.05 -2.00 0.20
C MET A 100 -19.49 -2.23 -0.26
N PRO A 101 -19.97 -1.48 -1.30
CA PRO A 101 -21.33 -1.68 -1.85
C PRO A 101 -21.51 -3.04 -2.52
N GLY A 102 -20.44 -3.74 -2.85
CA GLY A 102 -20.44 -5.05 -3.47
C GLY A 102 -19.03 -5.55 -3.76
N ARG A 103 -18.96 -6.81 -4.19
CA ARG A 103 -17.69 -7.43 -4.56
C ARG A 103 -17.22 -6.95 -5.92
N ILE A 104 -15.96 -6.53 -6.01
CA ILE A 104 -15.30 -6.18 -7.28
C ILE A 104 -14.52 -7.41 -7.75
N VAL A 105 -14.68 -7.81 -9.02
CA VAL A 105 -13.92 -8.91 -9.63
C VAL A 105 -13.53 -8.49 -11.04
N THR A 106 -12.32 -8.00 -11.18
CA THR A 106 -11.74 -7.54 -12.44
C THR A 106 -10.22 -7.61 -12.37
N ASP A 107 -9.55 -7.84 -13.49
CA ASP A 107 -8.10 -7.81 -13.57
C ASP A 107 -7.54 -6.38 -13.45
N GLU A 108 -8.37 -5.38 -13.70
CA GLU A 108 -7.98 -3.96 -13.59
C GLU A 108 -7.85 -3.45 -12.15
N MET A 109 -8.39 -4.16 -11.15
CA MET A 109 -8.35 -3.77 -9.74
C MET A 109 -7.57 -4.79 -8.93
N TRP A 110 -6.56 -4.31 -8.18
CA TRP A 110 -5.79 -5.13 -7.24
C TRP A 110 -6.01 -4.65 -5.81
N GLU A 111 -6.07 -5.61 -4.89
CA GLU A 111 -6.18 -5.32 -3.46
C GLU A 111 -4.80 -5.29 -2.81
N CYS A 112 -4.53 -4.24 -2.04
CA CYS A 112 -3.34 -4.10 -1.20
C CYS A 112 -3.70 -4.31 0.26
N THR A 113 -2.92 -5.14 0.96
CA THR A 113 -3.14 -5.50 2.37
C THR A 113 -1.85 -5.54 3.14
N ARG A 114 -1.93 -5.59 4.48
CA ARG A 114 -0.78 -5.78 5.38
C ARG A 114 0.32 -4.73 5.20
N LEU A 115 -0.06 -3.46 4.91
CA LEU A 115 0.89 -2.36 4.94
C LEU A 115 1.41 -2.16 6.36
N VAL A 116 2.72 -2.31 6.52
CA VAL A 116 3.41 -2.13 7.80
C VAL A 116 4.76 -1.44 7.58
N MET A 117 5.16 -0.64 8.56
CA MET A 117 6.48 0.00 8.60
C MET A 117 7.07 -0.13 10.00
N SER A 118 8.38 -0.34 10.08
CA SER A 118 9.13 -0.44 11.35
C SER A 118 9.10 0.88 12.12
N ASP A 119 9.09 0.79 13.45
CA ASP A 119 9.26 1.93 14.35
C ASP A 119 10.68 2.51 14.33
N ASP A 120 11.64 1.80 13.73
CA ASP A 120 13.00 2.30 13.51
C ASP A 120 13.06 3.44 12.47
N LEU A 121 11.99 3.69 11.75
CA LEU A 121 11.81 4.89 10.94
C LEU A 121 11.46 6.07 11.85
N ARG A 122 12.48 6.78 12.32
CA ARG A 122 12.34 7.81 13.37
C ARG A 122 11.82 9.15 12.86
N THR A 123 12.07 9.47 11.60
CA THR A 123 11.70 10.75 11.01
C THR A 123 10.51 10.64 10.06
N GLN A 124 9.75 11.72 9.91
CA GLN A 124 8.67 11.77 8.93
C GLN A 124 9.20 11.60 7.50
N ALA A 125 10.40 12.06 7.21
CA ALA A 125 11.03 11.90 5.91
C ALA A 125 11.32 10.42 5.58
N GLU A 126 11.88 9.67 6.54
CA GLU A 126 12.11 8.22 6.39
C GLU A 126 10.79 7.46 6.21
N ARG A 127 9.78 7.75 7.03
CA ARG A 127 8.43 7.14 6.91
C ARG A 127 7.79 7.43 5.55
N SER A 128 7.90 8.67 5.09
CA SER A 128 7.37 9.10 3.78
C SER A 128 8.10 8.40 2.62
N LEU A 129 9.42 8.29 2.71
CA LEU A 129 10.22 7.60 1.69
C LEU A 129 9.88 6.10 1.66
N CYS A 130 9.85 5.44 2.81
CA CYS A 130 9.51 4.02 2.91
C CYS A 130 8.09 3.75 2.36
N LEU A 131 7.09 4.54 2.77
CA LEU A 131 5.72 4.42 2.25
C LEU A 131 5.67 4.62 0.74
N THR A 132 6.39 5.63 0.21
CA THR A 132 6.48 5.88 -1.24
C THR A 132 7.04 4.67 -1.97
N MET A 133 8.15 4.11 -1.49
CA MET A 133 8.79 2.94 -2.11
C MET A 133 7.90 1.70 -2.09
N ILE A 134 7.20 1.43 -0.98
CA ILE A 134 6.24 0.32 -0.89
C ILE A 134 5.14 0.50 -1.93
N VAL A 135 4.52 1.68 -1.97
CA VAL A 135 3.38 1.94 -2.86
C VAL A 135 3.79 1.93 -4.32
N GLU A 136 4.96 2.47 -4.67
CA GLU A 136 5.50 2.41 -6.04
C GLU A 136 5.75 0.96 -6.48
N GLY A 137 6.32 0.11 -5.61
CA GLY A 137 6.50 -1.31 -5.92
C GLY A 137 5.17 -2.06 -6.09
N LEU A 138 4.13 -1.75 -5.30
CA LEU A 138 2.79 -2.31 -5.50
C LEU A 138 2.16 -1.85 -6.84
N ILE A 139 2.33 -0.58 -7.20
CA ILE A 139 1.87 -0.01 -8.47
C ILE A 139 2.56 -0.69 -9.65
N GLU A 140 3.90 -0.81 -9.59
CA GLU A 140 4.71 -1.42 -10.64
C GLU A 140 4.24 -2.85 -10.94
N VAL A 141 4.17 -3.71 -9.92
CA VAL A 141 3.72 -5.09 -10.06
C VAL A 141 2.30 -5.17 -10.62
N ALA A 142 1.36 -4.37 -10.10
CA ALA A 142 -0.02 -4.41 -10.54
C ALA A 142 -0.17 -3.89 -11.99
N ALA A 143 0.53 -2.81 -12.35
CA ALA A 143 0.50 -2.23 -13.69
C ALA A 143 1.12 -3.16 -14.74
N GLU A 144 2.21 -3.87 -14.41
CA GLU A 144 2.80 -4.90 -15.27
C GLU A 144 1.83 -6.04 -15.59
N GLN A 145 0.88 -6.31 -14.69
CA GLN A 145 -0.18 -7.31 -14.88
C GLN A 145 -1.47 -6.69 -15.47
N GLY A 146 -1.44 -5.44 -15.92
CA GLY A 146 -2.55 -4.76 -16.57
C GLY A 146 -3.55 -4.07 -15.63
N ALA A 147 -3.28 -3.98 -14.34
CA ALA A 147 -4.14 -3.26 -13.41
C ALA A 147 -4.04 -1.74 -13.61
N THR A 148 -5.17 -1.07 -13.48
CA THR A 148 -5.28 0.40 -13.56
C THR A 148 -5.60 1.03 -12.20
N GLN A 149 -6.01 0.22 -11.23
CA GLN A 149 -6.45 0.66 -9.90
C GLN A 149 -5.92 -0.26 -8.81
N LEU A 150 -5.58 0.34 -7.68
CA LEU A 150 -5.33 -0.35 -6.41
C LEU A 150 -6.42 0.02 -5.40
N MET A 151 -6.81 -0.92 -4.55
CA MET A 151 -7.66 -0.66 -3.40
C MET A 151 -7.10 -1.27 -2.12
N SER A 152 -7.46 -0.72 -0.97
CA SER A 152 -7.06 -1.27 0.33
C SER A 152 -8.06 -0.91 1.41
N LEU A 153 -8.25 -1.78 2.40
CA LEU A 153 -8.86 -1.42 3.66
C LEU A 153 -7.80 -0.77 4.55
N SER A 154 -7.99 0.49 4.89
CA SER A 154 -6.93 1.26 5.55
C SER A 154 -7.49 2.29 6.53
N PRO A 155 -6.71 2.68 7.56
CA PRO A 155 -7.04 3.83 8.38
C PRO A 155 -7.21 5.08 7.53
N LEU A 156 -8.19 5.92 7.86
CA LEU A 156 -8.45 7.17 7.11
C LEU A 156 -7.24 8.12 7.06
N ALA A 157 -6.34 8.03 8.04
CA ALA A 157 -5.09 8.80 8.05
C ALA A 157 -4.18 8.46 6.87
N LEU A 158 -4.17 7.19 6.41
CA LEU A 158 -3.35 6.76 5.26
C LEU A 158 -3.76 7.47 3.97
N MET A 159 -5.06 7.72 3.75
CA MET A 159 -5.51 8.47 2.57
C MET A 159 -4.87 9.86 2.48
N ARG A 160 -4.77 10.55 3.62
CA ARG A 160 -4.12 11.87 3.67
C ARG A 160 -2.63 11.78 3.37
N ALA A 161 -1.94 10.80 3.96
CA ALA A 161 -0.52 10.57 3.72
C ALA A 161 -0.25 10.25 2.24
N LEU A 162 -1.02 9.36 1.62
CA LEU A 162 -0.91 9.02 0.20
C LEU A 162 -1.10 10.25 -0.70
N ARG A 163 -2.10 11.09 -0.42
CA ARG A 163 -2.34 12.34 -1.17
C ARG A 163 -1.17 13.32 -1.07
N GLN A 164 -0.59 13.47 0.13
CA GLN A 164 0.59 14.32 0.34
C GLN A 164 1.81 13.83 -0.45
N LEU A 165 1.90 12.52 -0.69
CA LEU A 165 2.95 11.89 -1.50
C LEU A 165 2.65 11.89 -3.01
N GLY A 166 1.52 12.46 -3.44
CA GLY A 166 1.13 12.59 -4.84
C GLY A 166 0.40 11.38 -5.42
N PHE A 167 -0.12 10.48 -4.56
CA PHE A 167 -1.02 9.40 -4.98
C PHE A 167 -2.47 9.86 -4.93
N GLY A 168 -3.25 9.52 -5.94
CA GLY A 168 -4.66 9.92 -6.09
C GLY A 168 -5.62 9.09 -5.23
N ALA A 169 -5.33 8.92 -3.94
CA ALA A 169 -6.14 8.09 -3.06
C ALA A 169 -7.51 8.71 -2.77
N GLU A 170 -8.56 7.92 -2.96
CA GLU A 170 -9.96 8.27 -2.69
C GLU A 170 -10.64 7.20 -1.84
N ARG A 171 -11.68 7.57 -1.13
CA ARG A 171 -12.51 6.64 -0.36
C ARG A 171 -13.66 6.15 -1.23
N ILE A 172 -13.82 4.83 -1.32
CA ILE A 172 -14.90 4.18 -2.07
C ILE A 172 -15.92 3.44 -1.19
N GLY A 173 -15.61 3.22 0.08
CA GLY A 173 -16.49 2.56 1.06
C GLY A 173 -16.90 3.48 2.20
N GLN A 174 -17.89 3.02 2.99
CA GLN A 174 -18.27 3.70 4.23
C GLN A 174 -17.23 3.41 5.32
N PRO A 175 -16.84 4.40 6.11
CA PRO A 175 -15.93 4.16 7.22
C PRO A 175 -16.65 3.42 8.35
N TYR A 176 -15.91 2.52 9.01
CA TYR A 176 -16.34 1.88 10.24
C TYR A 176 -15.23 1.99 11.30
N THR A 177 -15.58 1.77 12.56
CA THR A 177 -14.60 1.67 13.65
C THR A 177 -14.28 0.20 13.88
N ASN A 178 -12.99 -0.14 13.90
CA ASN A 178 -12.53 -1.47 14.24
C ASN A 178 -12.57 -1.62 15.77
N ASP A 179 -13.20 -2.68 16.26
CA ASP A 179 -13.39 -2.91 17.71
C ASP A 179 -12.09 -3.29 18.43
N HIS A 180 -11.09 -3.85 17.73
CA HIS A 180 -9.82 -4.26 18.34
C HIS A 180 -8.92 -3.07 18.68
N ASP A 181 -8.82 -2.07 17.80
CA ASP A 181 -7.88 -0.95 17.95
C ASP A 181 -8.55 0.43 18.05
N GLY A 182 -9.89 0.48 17.95
CA GLY A 182 -10.68 1.71 18.02
C GLY A 182 -10.46 2.69 16.86
N ARG A 183 -9.70 2.30 15.83
CA ARG A 183 -9.40 3.17 14.69
C ARG A 183 -10.51 3.13 13.64
N ARG A 184 -10.62 4.22 12.90
CA ARG A 184 -11.57 4.31 11.78
C ARG A 184 -10.91 3.86 10.49
N TYR A 185 -11.49 2.85 9.85
CA TYR A 185 -11.08 2.26 8.58
C TYR A 185 -12.10 2.54 7.48
N ALA A 186 -11.62 2.59 6.25
CA ALA A 186 -12.46 2.60 5.05
C ALA A 186 -11.71 1.95 3.89
N VAL A 187 -12.44 1.53 2.88
CA VAL A 187 -11.82 1.11 1.62
C VAL A 187 -11.40 2.35 0.86
N LEU A 188 -10.12 2.40 0.55
CA LEU A 188 -9.49 3.41 -0.29
C LEU A 188 -9.24 2.82 -1.68
N SER A 189 -9.31 3.65 -2.70
CA SER A 189 -8.88 3.32 -4.07
C SER A 189 -7.94 4.39 -4.58
N MET A 190 -7.01 4.01 -5.45
CA MET A 190 -6.13 4.95 -6.15
C MET A 190 -5.73 4.37 -7.52
N PRO A 191 -5.48 5.22 -8.53
CA PRO A 191 -4.96 4.77 -9.81
C PRO A 191 -3.52 4.23 -9.66
N THR A 192 -3.13 3.31 -10.54
CA THR A 192 -1.75 2.84 -10.68
C THR A 192 -0.82 3.88 -11.32
N THR A 193 -1.31 5.10 -11.55
CA THR A 193 -0.52 6.22 -12.05
C THR A 193 -0.40 7.30 -10.97
N ARG A 194 0.81 7.80 -10.78
CA ARG A 194 1.05 8.91 -9.84
C ARG A 194 0.52 10.22 -10.43
N ILE A 195 -0.23 10.99 -9.65
CA ILE A 195 -0.56 12.36 -10.02
C ILE A 195 0.72 13.18 -9.87
N ARG A 196 1.39 13.49 -10.99
CA ARG A 196 2.52 14.43 -10.95
C ARG A 196 1.97 15.79 -10.52
N PRO A 197 2.54 16.45 -9.49
CA PRO A 197 2.23 17.84 -9.24
C PRO A 197 2.51 18.60 -10.54
N GLN A 198 1.54 19.34 -11.05
CA GLN A 198 1.82 20.30 -12.12
C GLN A 198 2.78 21.32 -11.52
N VAL A 199 4.06 21.22 -11.86
CA VAL A 199 5.02 22.28 -11.58
C VAL A 199 4.50 23.48 -12.36
N PRO A 200 4.12 24.62 -11.70
CA PRO A 200 3.71 25.80 -12.41
C PRO A 200 4.85 26.14 -13.40
N LYS A 201 4.54 26.21 -14.70
CA LYS A 201 5.52 26.68 -15.68
C LYS A 201 5.98 28.05 -15.18
N ALA A 202 7.28 28.14 -14.89
CA ALA A 202 7.90 29.42 -14.53
C ALA A 202 7.51 30.42 -15.60
N THR A 203 6.72 31.42 -15.22
CA THR A 203 6.38 32.52 -16.09
C THR A 203 7.68 33.20 -16.47
N HIS A 204 8.02 33.10 -17.74
CA HIS A 204 9.23 33.72 -18.30
C HIS A 204 9.11 35.22 -18.04
N ARG A 205 9.88 35.72 -17.08
CA ARG A 205 9.99 37.17 -16.79
C ARG A 205 10.67 37.78 -18.02
N PRO A 206 10.05 38.72 -18.74
CA PRO A 206 10.70 39.39 -19.87
C PRO A 206 12.01 40.02 -19.38
N GLN A 207 13.11 39.76 -20.07
CA GLN A 207 14.35 40.45 -19.81
C GLN A 207 14.17 41.94 -20.10
N PRO A 208 14.66 42.85 -19.24
CA PRO A 208 14.66 44.28 -19.53
C PRO A 208 15.47 44.55 -20.78
N GLN A 209 14.89 45.25 -21.76
CA GLN A 209 15.58 45.71 -22.96
C GLN A 209 16.71 46.72 -22.57
N PRO A 210 17.88 46.64 -23.20
CA PRO A 210 18.92 47.63 -22.95
C PRO A 210 18.46 49.01 -23.44
N VAL A 211 18.51 49.99 -22.53
CA VAL A 211 18.26 51.38 -22.84
C VAL A 211 19.42 51.91 -23.70
N HIS A 212 19.14 52.21 -24.96
CA HIS A 212 20.11 52.95 -25.82
C HIS A 212 20.33 54.35 -25.26
N ALA A 213 21.57 54.64 -24.85
CA ALA A 213 21.98 56.00 -24.54
C ALA A 213 22.02 56.81 -25.83
N PRO A 214 21.57 58.12 -25.82
CA PRO A 214 21.68 58.96 -26.99
C PRO A 214 23.14 59.32 -27.23
N ALA A 215 23.57 59.25 -28.51
CA ALA A 215 24.87 59.72 -28.94
C ALA A 215 24.94 61.24 -28.85
N VAL A 216 26.05 61.77 -28.28
CA VAL A 216 26.44 63.18 -28.30
C VAL A 216 27.32 63.41 -29.54
#